data_23b1eb32361557fafa6e4db60a1f29a1
#
_entry.id   23b1eb32361557fafa6e4db60a1f29a1
#
_cell.length_a   1.000
_cell.length_b   1.000
_cell.length_c   1.000
_cell.angle_alpha   90.00
_cell.angle_beta   90.00
_cell.angle_gamma   90.00
#
_symmetry.space_group_name_H-M   'P 1'
#
loop_
_entity.id
_entity.type
_entity.pdbx_description
1 polymer ?
#
loop_
_entity_poly.entity_id
_entity_poly.type
_entity_poly.pdbx_seq_one_letter_code
_entity_poly.pdbx_strand_id
1 'polypeptide(L)'
;GSTGDRTLEMSKTIQKYFGLEVMMHLNCTNMSVSSMNKVLMDAQENGLSNILALRGDPPEGTGEWEKHEQGFKYGIDLVRFIRKEFGDDFFLGVGGYPDSHQEQSDIDLDISYLKEKVDAGSDIVVTQLFYDVDKFLAFRDKCSTIGIHVPIIPGIMPINNYARFIKFTQFCKISIPNSITKTIESIKNDDSSVINYGIDQATAMCEKLIAEGVPGLHFYTLNLEHSVSKILESLGLTSTQGSLRELPWRQSAAGDRKTTEDVRPIYWSNRPVSYLTRTE
;
A
#
# COMPACT_ATOMS: atom_id res chain seq x y z
N GLY A 1 6.79 15.00 -12.03
CA GLY A 1 6.17 16.25 -11.64
C GLY A 1 4.65 16.17 -11.57
N SER A 2 3.99 15.80 -12.66
CA SER A 2 2.51 15.78 -12.73
C SER A 2 1.84 14.71 -11.87
N THR A 3 2.53 13.68 -11.45
CA THR A 3 1.99 12.59 -10.61
C THR A 3 1.94 12.97 -9.13
N GLY A 4 2.89 13.76 -8.63
CA GLY A 4 2.92 14.20 -7.23
C GLY A 4 1.72 15.08 -6.87
N ASP A 5 1.40 16.06 -7.70
CA ASP A 5 0.28 16.99 -7.47
C ASP A 5 -1.07 16.24 -7.51
N ARG A 6 -1.24 15.30 -8.47
CA ARG A 6 -2.47 14.49 -8.54
C ARG A 6 -2.62 13.56 -7.33
N THR A 7 -1.54 12.93 -6.90
CA THR A 7 -1.55 12.07 -5.71
C THR A 7 -1.95 12.87 -4.47
N LEU A 8 -1.39 14.06 -4.30
CA LEU A 8 -1.72 14.95 -3.21
C LEU A 8 -3.20 15.38 -3.23
N GLU A 9 -3.72 15.82 -4.39
CA GLU A 9 -5.13 16.19 -4.53
C GLU A 9 -6.10 15.04 -4.25
N MET A 10 -5.79 13.84 -4.75
CA MET A 10 -6.57 12.63 -4.44
C MET A 10 -6.54 12.32 -2.94
N SER A 11 -5.37 12.36 -2.32
CA SER A 11 -5.19 12.09 -0.89
C SER A 11 -6.00 13.06 -0.03
N LYS A 12 -5.93 14.38 -0.32
CA LYS A 12 -6.73 15.41 0.34
C LYS A 12 -8.23 15.13 0.19
N THR A 13 -8.66 14.80 -1.04
CA THR A 13 -10.06 14.52 -1.33
C THR A 13 -10.56 13.30 -0.54
N ILE A 14 -9.80 12.22 -0.55
CA ILE A 14 -10.16 10.98 0.16
C ILE A 14 -10.25 11.24 1.67
N GLN A 15 -9.22 11.84 2.25
CA GLN A 15 -9.18 12.09 3.69
C GLN A 15 -10.26 13.08 4.13
N LYS A 16 -10.41 14.21 3.42
CA LYS A 16 -11.34 15.28 3.80
C LYS A 16 -12.80 14.91 3.57
N TYR A 17 -13.11 14.27 2.45
CA TYR A 17 -14.50 14.06 2.03
C TYR A 17 -15.02 12.64 2.29
N PHE A 18 -14.14 11.64 2.36
CA PHE A 18 -14.54 10.26 2.63
C PHE A 18 -14.21 9.82 4.07
N GLY A 19 -13.43 10.61 4.81
CA GLY A 19 -13.05 10.32 6.19
C GLY A 19 -12.18 9.06 6.34
N LEU A 20 -11.42 8.73 5.29
CA LEU A 20 -10.49 7.60 5.30
C LEU A 20 -9.08 8.09 5.64
N GLU A 21 -8.38 7.36 6.49
CA GLU A 21 -6.95 7.58 6.70
C GLU A 21 -6.20 7.26 5.42
N VAL A 22 -5.39 8.21 4.95
CA VAL A 22 -4.63 8.08 3.71
C VAL A 22 -3.15 7.97 4.00
N MET A 23 -2.50 6.94 3.48
CA MET A 23 -1.05 6.89 3.34
C MET A 23 -0.69 7.29 1.90
N MET A 24 -0.14 8.49 1.74
CA MET A 24 0.23 9.02 0.43
C MET A 24 1.53 8.38 -0.06
N HIS A 25 1.49 7.72 -1.22
CA HIS A 25 2.71 7.22 -1.88
C HIS A 25 3.46 8.37 -2.52
N LEU A 26 4.66 8.64 -2.06
CA LEU A 26 5.48 9.76 -2.50
C LEU A 26 6.80 9.29 -3.10
N ASN A 27 6.93 9.48 -4.41
CA ASN A 27 8.15 9.14 -5.14
C ASN A 27 9.16 10.28 -5.02
N CYS A 28 10.40 9.95 -4.68
CA CYS A 28 11.45 10.95 -4.49
C CYS A 28 12.15 11.39 -5.78
N THR A 29 11.98 10.65 -6.88
CA THR A 29 12.62 10.93 -8.16
C THR A 29 11.87 11.99 -8.97
N ASN A 30 12.57 12.62 -9.91
CA ASN A 30 12.04 13.64 -10.83
C ASN A 30 11.50 14.92 -10.17
N MET A 31 11.84 15.15 -8.90
CA MET A 31 11.47 16.37 -8.16
C MET A 31 12.70 17.01 -7.51
N SER A 32 12.75 18.34 -7.52
CA SER A 32 13.72 19.06 -6.71
C SER A 32 13.39 18.97 -5.22
N VAL A 33 14.38 19.14 -4.35
CA VAL A 33 14.18 19.23 -2.90
C VAL A 33 13.16 20.31 -2.55
N SER A 34 13.20 21.46 -3.22
CA SER A 34 12.24 22.56 -2.97
C SER A 34 10.81 22.20 -3.35
N SER A 35 10.61 21.49 -4.48
CA SER A 35 9.29 20.99 -4.88
C SER A 35 8.77 19.93 -3.92
N MET A 36 9.64 19.04 -3.46
CA MET A 36 9.31 18.03 -2.46
C MET A 36 8.87 18.68 -1.14
N ASN A 37 9.62 19.67 -0.67
CA ASN A 37 9.28 20.41 0.53
C ASN A 37 7.89 21.05 0.43
N LYS A 38 7.57 21.66 -0.70
CA LYS A 38 6.25 22.25 -0.94
C LYS A 38 5.12 21.22 -0.88
N VAL A 39 5.32 20.05 -1.48
CA VAL A 39 4.34 18.94 -1.42
C VAL A 39 4.11 18.47 0.01
N LEU A 40 5.18 18.34 0.80
CA LEU A 40 5.10 17.92 2.20
C LEU A 40 4.41 18.98 3.09
N MET A 41 4.74 20.26 2.92
CA MET A 41 4.05 21.34 3.62
C MET A 41 2.55 21.37 3.30
N ASP A 42 2.20 21.23 2.02
CA ASP A 42 0.79 21.21 1.61
C ASP A 42 0.07 19.92 2.13
N ALA A 43 0.76 18.78 2.19
CA ALA A 43 0.24 17.57 2.83
C ALA A 43 -0.05 17.81 4.33
N GLN A 44 0.90 18.38 5.06
CA GLN A 44 0.78 18.69 6.49
C GLN A 44 -0.36 19.68 6.75
N GLU A 45 -0.46 20.77 5.99
CA GLU A 45 -1.53 21.77 6.10
C GLU A 45 -2.93 21.17 5.87
N ASN A 46 -3.02 20.10 5.09
CA ASN A 46 -4.26 19.39 4.82
C ASN A 46 -4.49 18.15 5.71
N GLY A 47 -3.69 17.97 6.76
CA GLY A 47 -3.84 16.90 7.74
C GLY A 47 -3.45 15.52 7.22
N LEU A 48 -2.70 15.42 6.11
CA LEU A 48 -2.12 14.17 5.63
C LEU A 48 -0.86 13.87 6.45
N SER A 49 -0.92 12.85 7.30
CA SER A 49 0.15 12.51 8.23
C SER A 49 0.89 11.21 7.90
N ASN A 50 0.42 10.43 6.90
CA ASN A 50 1.04 9.16 6.59
C ASN A 50 1.63 9.17 5.17
N ILE A 51 2.91 8.84 5.04
CA ILE A 51 3.63 8.84 3.77
C ILE A 51 4.35 7.52 3.57
N LEU A 52 4.17 6.90 2.41
CA LEU A 52 5.03 5.82 1.93
C LEU A 52 6.11 6.42 1.04
N ALA A 53 7.34 6.48 1.58
CA ALA A 53 8.51 7.05 0.91
C ALA A 53 9.12 6.04 -0.07
N LEU A 54 9.02 6.34 -1.35
CA LEU A 54 9.45 5.45 -2.43
C LEU A 54 10.48 6.13 -3.33
N ARG A 55 11.27 5.32 -4.04
CA ARG A 55 12.08 5.84 -5.15
C ARG A 55 11.20 6.13 -6.38
N GLY A 56 10.19 5.31 -6.60
CA GLY A 56 9.38 5.25 -7.80
C GLY A 56 10.01 4.34 -8.88
N ASP A 57 9.31 4.08 -9.98
CA ASP A 57 9.83 3.31 -11.12
C ASP A 57 10.39 4.24 -12.22
N PRO A 58 11.38 3.81 -13.03
CA PRO A 58 11.82 4.58 -14.18
C PRO A 58 10.67 4.84 -15.14
N PRO A 59 10.67 5.98 -15.86
CA PRO A 59 9.65 6.23 -16.88
C PRO A 59 9.64 5.12 -17.94
N GLU A 60 8.45 4.73 -18.43
CA GLU A 60 8.32 3.71 -19.48
C GLU A 60 9.21 4.10 -20.69
N GLY A 61 10.10 3.17 -21.10
CA GLY A 61 10.93 3.31 -22.29
C GLY A 61 12.31 3.93 -22.09
N THR A 62 12.64 4.46 -20.90
CA THR A 62 13.96 5.04 -20.65
C THR A 62 14.96 4.06 -20.04
N GLY A 63 14.48 3.03 -19.34
CA GLY A 63 15.30 1.98 -18.70
C GLY A 63 16.27 2.46 -17.62
N GLU A 64 16.51 3.74 -17.51
CA GLU A 64 17.42 4.36 -16.55
C GLU A 64 16.74 5.48 -15.78
N TRP A 65 17.19 5.65 -14.52
CA TRP A 65 16.77 6.73 -13.64
C TRP A 65 17.47 8.04 -14.02
N GLU A 66 16.72 9.04 -14.43
CA GLU A 66 17.23 10.40 -14.46
C GLU A 66 17.09 11.02 -13.06
N LYS A 67 18.22 11.17 -12.38
CA LYS A 67 18.27 11.96 -11.15
C LYS A 67 18.02 13.43 -11.50
N HIS A 68 17.01 14.05 -10.87
CA HIS A 68 16.93 15.51 -10.89
C HIS A 68 18.20 16.06 -10.21
N GLU A 69 18.92 16.97 -10.86
CA GLU A 69 20.21 17.49 -10.35
C GLU A 69 20.17 17.95 -8.90
N GLN A 70 19.03 18.52 -8.47
CA GLN A 70 18.75 19.01 -7.12
C GLN A 70 17.72 18.15 -6.38
N GLY A 71 17.62 16.87 -6.69
CA GLY A 71 16.65 15.95 -6.12
C GLY A 71 17.28 14.79 -5.37
N PHE A 72 16.41 13.92 -4.86
CA PHE A 72 16.80 12.69 -4.16
C PHE A 72 17.09 11.56 -5.14
N LYS A 73 17.99 10.65 -4.76
CA LYS A 73 18.34 9.48 -5.56
C LYS A 73 17.60 8.22 -5.09
N TYR A 74 17.41 8.07 -3.78
CA TYR A 74 16.85 6.89 -3.16
C TYR A 74 15.75 7.27 -2.17
N GLY A 75 14.85 6.33 -1.89
CA GLY A 75 13.79 6.53 -0.89
C GLY A 75 14.31 6.88 0.51
N ILE A 76 15.50 6.38 0.89
CA ILE A 76 16.15 6.73 2.16
C ILE A 76 16.50 8.23 2.25
N ASP A 77 16.86 8.87 1.13
CA ASP A 77 17.15 10.31 1.12
C ASP A 77 15.90 11.10 1.47
N LEU A 78 14.74 10.65 0.98
CA LEU A 78 13.44 11.24 1.31
C LEU A 78 13.09 11.03 2.80
N VAL A 79 13.31 9.82 3.34
CA VAL A 79 13.09 9.55 4.78
C VAL A 79 13.94 10.48 5.64
N ARG A 80 15.24 10.58 5.37
CA ARG A 80 16.16 11.47 6.09
C ARG A 80 15.74 12.93 5.99
N PHE A 81 15.31 13.37 4.81
CA PHE A 81 14.82 14.73 4.59
C PHE A 81 13.56 15.01 5.41
N ILE A 82 12.57 14.13 5.38
CA ILE A 82 11.33 14.32 6.14
C ILE A 82 11.63 14.37 7.64
N ARG A 83 12.43 13.45 8.16
CA ARG A 83 12.80 13.47 9.59
C ARG A 83 13.57 14.72 10.00
N LYS A 84 14.44 15.24 9.11
CA LYS A 84 15.20 16.47 9.38
C LYS A 84 14.32 17.73 9.39
N GLU A 85 13.43 17.88 8.41
CA GLU A 85 12.68 19.12 8.20
C GLU A 85 11.33 19.13 8.97
N PHE A 86 10.71 17.95 9.19
CA PHE A 86 9.38 17.82 9.77
C PHE A 86 9.35 16.98 11.08
N GLY A 87 10.48 16.43 11.50
CA GLY A 87 10.53 15.61 12.72
C GLY A 87 9.58 14.42 12.65
N ASP A 88 8.71 14.30 13.65
CA ASP A 88 7.74 13.21 13.80
C ASP A 88 6.32 13.57 13.32
N ASP A 89 6.17 14.65 12.57
CA ASP A 89 4.85 15.09 12.05
C ASP A 89 4.27 14.11 11.03
N PHE A 90 5.12 13.25 10.43
CA PHE A 90 4.69 12.23 9.49
C PHE A 90 5.01 10.83 9.99
N PHE A 91 4.04 9.91 9.87
CA PHE A 91 4.26 8.48 9.96
C PHE A 91 4.81 7.97 8.62
N LEU A 92 6.01 7.37 8.65
CA LEU A 92 6.75 7.03 7.44
C LEU A 92 6.79 5.53 7.19
N GLY A 93 6.27 5.13 6.03
CA GLY A 93 6.45 3.79 5.48
C GLY A 93 7.56 3.75 4.43
N VAL A 94 8.19 2.58 4.29
CA VAL A 94 9.14 2.28 3.21
C VAL A 94 8.85 0.93 2.58
N GLY A 95 9.32 0.72 1.35
CA GLY A 95 9.18 -0.56 0.65
C GLY A 95 10.18 -1.60 1.14
N GLY A 96 9.70 -2.85 1.33
CA GLY A 96 10.50 -4.05 1.54
C GLY A 96 10.27 -5.09 0.43
N TYR A 97 11.20 -6.00 0.19
CA TYR A 97 11.18 -6.91 -0.97
C TYR A 97 11.46 -8.36 -0.55
N PRO A 98 10.41 -9.18 -0.29
CA PRO A 98 10.59 -10.58 0.13
C PRO A 98 11.31 -11.46 -0.90
N ASP A 99 11.17 -11.15 -2.20
CA ASP A 99 11.87 -11.79 -3.32
C ASP A 99 13.15 -11.06 -3.74
N SER A 100 13.66 -10.11 -2.94
CA SER A 100 14.69 -9.10 -3.24
C SER A 100 14.23 -8.01 -4.24
N HIS A 101 14.90 -6.87 -4.22
CA HIS A 101 14.63 -5.78 -5.15
C HIS A 101 15.07 -6.16 -6.58
N GLN A 102 14.35 -5.70 -7.60
CA GLN A 102 14.63 -6.03 -9.02
C GLN A 102 16.06 -5.73 -9.48
N GLU A 103 16.69 -4.71 -8.89
CA GLU A 103 18.06 -4.28 -9.17
C GLU A 103 19.10 -4.92 -8.24
N GLN A 104 18.65 -5.69 -7.22
CA GLN A 104 19.52 -6.31 -6.23
C GLN A 104 19.13 -7.78 -6.04
N SER A 105 19.99 -8.69 -6.52
CA SER A 105 19.75 -10.13 -6.42
C SER A 105 20.16 -10.74 -5.08
N ASP A 106 20.97 -10.02 -4.30
CA ASP A 106 21.40 -10.44 -2.97
C ASP A 106 20.38 -9.96 -1.92
N ILE A 107 19.61 -10.88 -1.38
CA ILE A 107 18.57 -10.61 -0.38
C ILE A 107 19.16 -10.05 0.93
N ASP A 108 20.35 -10.48 1.33
CA ASP A 108 20.95 -10.03 2.59
C ASP A 108 21.44 -8.59 2.47
N LEU A 109 21.96 -8.22 1.30
CA LEU A 109 22.30 -6.84 1.00
C LEU A 109 21.05 -5.95 0.89
N ASP A 110 19.97 -6.43 0.26
CA ASP A 110 18.71 -5.69 0.15
C ASP A 110 18.09 -5.43 1.55
N ILE A 111 18.14 -6.44 2.44
CA ILE A 111 17.68 -6.30 3.82
C ILE A 111 18.57 -5.31 4.60
N SER A 112 19.88 -5.26 4.32
CA SER A 112 20.76 -4.25 4.93
C SER A 112 20.39 -2.82 4.52
N TYR A 113 20.03 -2.59 3.25
CA TYR A 113 19.49 -1.29 2.81
C TYR A 113 18.13 -0.97 3.43
N LEU A 114 17.28 -2.00 3.67
CA LEU A 114 16.03 -1.81 4.40
C LEU A 114 16.31 -1.38 5.84
N LYS A 115 17.31 -2.00 6.49
CA LYS A 115 17.74 -1.61 7.85
C LYS A 115 18.16 -0.14 7.91
N GLU A 116 18.93 0.32 6.94
CA GLU A 116 19.32 1.74 6.85
C GLU A 116 18.11 2.68 6.75
N LYS A 117 17.05 2.30 6.00
CA LYS A 117 15.82 3.08 5.89
C LYS A 117 15.07 3.14 7.22
N VAL A 118 15.03 2.02 7.95
CA VAL A 118 14.41 1.95 9.28
C VAL A 118 15.20 2.78 10.29
N ASP A 119 16.53 2.67 10.29
CA ASP A 119 17.39 3.45 11.17
C ASP A 119 17.35 4.95 10.85
N ALA A 120 17.03 5.31 9.61
CA ALA A 120 16.80 6.70 9.21
C ALA A 120 15.48 7.26 9.74
N GLY A 121 14.61 6.42 10.34
CA GLY A 121 13.38 6.85 11.01
C GLY A 121 12.08 6.39 10.34
N SER A 122 12.09 5.27 9.59
CA SER A 122 10.83 4.70 9.09
C SER A 122 10.08 3.96 10.20
N ASP A 123 8.76 4.14 10.25
CA ASP A 123 7.88 3.59 11.28
C ASP A 123 7.28 2.23 10.87
N ILE A 124 7.23 1.95 9.57
CA ILE A 124 6.60 0.75 9.04
C ILE A 124 7.25 0.33 7.71
N VAL A 125 7.23 -0.97 7.44
CA VAL A 125 7.60 -1.53 6.14
C VAL A 125 6.36 -2.08 5.44
N VAL A 126 6.12 -1.66 4.20
CA VAL A 126 5.10 -2.26 3.32
C VAL A 126 5.84 -3.06 2.25
N THR A 127 5.56 -4.36 2.13
CA THR A 127 6.32 -5.17 1.19
C THR A 127 5.77 -5.07 -0.24
N GLN A 128 6.65 -5.32 -1.22
CA GLN A 128 6.23 -5.69 -2.56
C GLN A 128 5.32 -6.92 -2.47
N LEU A 129 4.41 -7.07 -3.44
CA LEU A 129 3.59 -8.26 -3.52
C LEU A 129 4.45 -9.53 -3.71
N PHE A 130 3.95 -10.64 -3.22
CA PHE A 130 4.57 -11.96 -3.33
C PHE A 130 3.49 -13.04 -3.38
N TYR A 131 3.87 -14.27 -3.73
CA TYR A 131 2.96 -15.43 -3.78
C TYR A 131 3.44 -16.60 -2.92
N ASP A 132 4.61 -16.50 -2.33
CA ASP A 132 5.19 -17.50 -1.44
C ASP A 132 5.26 -16.99 -0.01
N VAL A 133 4.33 -17.46 0.85
CA VAL A 133 4.23 -17.05 2.25
C VAL A 133 5.49 -17.44 3.04
N ASP A 134 6.08 -18.62 2.76
CA ASP A 134 7.25 -19.07 3.50
C ASP A 134 8.47 -18.19 3.21
N LYS A 135 8.60 -17.67 1.99
CA LYS A 135 9.62 -16.65 1.67
C LYS A 135 9.41 -15.36 2.43
N PHE A 136 8.17 -14.87 2.51
CA PHE A 136 7.86 -13.68 3.29
C PHE A 136 8.21 -13.90 4.76
N LEU A 137 7.87 -15.03 5.34
CA LEU A 137 8.19 -15.34 6.74
C LEU A 137 9.70 -15.39 6.96
N ALA A 138 10.44 -16.05 6.07
CA ALA A 138 11.91 -16.06 6.13
C ALA A 138 12.52 -14.65 6.00
N PHE A 139 11.97 -13.80 5.13
CA PHE A 139 12.36 -12.40 5.01
C PHE A 139 12.09 -11.64 6.33
N ARG A 140 10.89 -11.77 6.92
CA ARG A 140 10.53 -11.16 8.20
C ARG A 140 11.50 -11.57 9.31
N ASP A 141 11.81 -12.85 9.39
CA ASP A 141 12.69 -13.39 10.43
C ASP A 141 14.14 -12.89 10.25
N LYS A 142 14.64 -12.81 9.02
CA LYS A 142 15.93 -12.17 8.73
C LYS A 142 15.93 -10.69 9.12
N CYS A 143 14.88 -9.94 8.79
CA CYS A 143 14.72 -8.55 9.20
C CYS A 143 14.80 -8.39 10.73
N SER A 144 14.11 -9.24 11.47
CA SER A 144 14.16 -9.26 12.93
C SER A 144 15.56 -9.54 13.46
N THR A 145 16.28 -10.48 12.86
CA THR A 145 17.65 -10.86 13.27
C THR A 145 18.64 -9.70 13.17
N ILE A 146 18.50 -8.82 12.20
CA ILE A 146 19.36 -7.65 12.05
C ILE A 146 18.84 -6.38 12.74
N GLY A 147 17.78 -6.52 13.57
CA GLY A 147 17.24 -5.43 14.39
C GLY A 147 16.23 -4.54 13.66
N ILE A 148 15.51 -5.04 12.67
CA ILE A 148 14.32 -4.38 12.13
C ILE A 148 13.13 -4.87 12.95
N HIS A 149 12.62 -3.99 13.83
CA HIS A 149 11.51 -4.31 14.76
C HIS A 149 10.23 -3.51 14.47
N VAL A 150 10.25 -2.63 13.46
CA VAL A 150 9.05 -1.94 13.01
C VAL A 150 8.08 -2.94 12.36
N PRO A 151 6.76 -2.68 12.36
CA PRO A 151 5.79 -3.54 11.70
C PRO A 151 6.13 -3.76 10.22
N ILE A 152 6.04 -5.01 9.75
CA ILE A 152 6.20 -5.38 8.34
C ILE A 152 4.84 -5.84 7.83
N ILE A 153 4.27 -5.08 6.92
CA ILE A 153 2.95 -5.34 6.33
C ILE A 153 3.10 -6.06 4.99
N PRO A 154 2.61 -7.30 4.87
CA PRO A 154 2.67 -8.06 3.62
C PRO A 154 1.80 -7.44 2.54
N GLY A 155 2.35 -7.33 1.34
CA GLY A 155 1.68 -6.88 0.14
C GLY A 155 0.98 -8.02 -0.60
N ILE A 156 -0.32 -7.93 -0.78
CA ILE A 156 -1.18 -8.95 -1.39
C ILE A 156 -1.78 -8.41 -2.68
N MET A 157 -1.60 -9.11 -3.79
CA MET A 157 -2.25 -8.82 -5.05
C MET A 157 -3.01 -10.04 -5.56
N PRO A 158 -4.36 -10.02 -5.53
CA PRO A 158 -5.16 -11.12 -6.07
C PRO A 158 -4.94 -11.31 -7.56
N ILE A 159 -4.96 -12.56 -8.02
CA ILE A 159 -4.85 -12.89 -9.45
C ILE A 159 -6.21 -12.68 -10.08
N ASN A 160 -6.33 -11.68 -10.97
CA ASN A 160 -7.60 -11.34 -11.63
C ASN A 160 -7.61 -11.64 -13.14
N ASN A 161 -6.43 -11.88 -13.73
CA ASN A 161 -6.30 -12.19 -15.16
C ASN A 161 -4.97 -12.87 -15.40
N TYR A 162 -4.98 -13.95 -16.16
CA TYR A 162 -3.77 -14.75 -16.44
C TYR A 162 -2.65 -13.93 -17.10
N ALA A 163 -2.95 -13.27 -18.22
CA ALA A 163 -1.92 -12.57 -19.00
C ALA A 163 -1.28 -11.41 -18.22
N ARG A 164 -2.11 -10.65 -17.48
CA ARG A 164 -1.62 -9.58 -16.61
C ARG A 164 -0.77 -10.12 -15.47
N PHE A 165 -1.20 -11.22 -14.85
CA PHE A 165 -0.46 -11.88 -13.78
C PHE A 165 0.94 -12.28 -14.24
N ILE A 166 1.06 -13.00 -15.37
CA ILE A 166 2.35 -13.43 -15.91
C ILE A 166 3.23 -12.22 -16.26
N LYS A 167 2.69 -11.24 -16.99
CA LYS A 167 3.44 -10.02 -17.36
C LYS A 167 3.95 -9.27 -16.14
N PHE A 168 3.10 -9.10 -15.13
CA PHE A 168 3.43 -8.32 -13.94
C PHE A 168 4.44 -9.01 -13.03
N THR A 169 4.29 -10.32 -12.82
CA THR A 169 5.25 -11.09 -12.00
C THR A 169 6.62 -11.20 -12.66
N GLN A 170 6.67 -11.32 -14.00
CA GLN A 170 7.93 -11.24 -14.76
C GLN A 170 8.57 -9.85 -14.65
N PHE A 171 7.79 -8.80 -14.82
CA PHE A 171 8.28 -7.43 -14.69
C PHE A 171 8.84 -7.14 -13.30
N CYS A 172 8.12 -7.54 -12.25
CA CYS A 172 8.57 -7.36 -10.86
C CYS A 172 9.59 -8.42 -10.40
N LYS A 173 9.95 -9.39 -11.24
CA LYS A 173 10.84 -10.52 -10.92
C LYS A 173 10.40 -11.31 -9.67
N ILE A 174 9.10 -11.48 -9.50
CA ILE A 174 8.51 -12.18 -8.36
C ILE A 174 8.53 -13.68 -8.64
N SER A 175 8.96 -14.46 -7.65
CA SER A 175 8.91 -15.91 -7.73
C SER A 175 7.49 -16.44 -7.51
N ILE A 176 7.06 -17.34 -8.37
CA ILE A 176 5.74 -17.97 -8.29
C ILE A 176 5.91 -19.43 -7.92
N PRO A 177 5.26 -19.94 -6.83
CA PRO A 177 5.24 -21.35 -6.52
C PRO A 177 4.71 -22.20 -7.68
N ASN A 178 5.35 -23.36 -7.92
CA ASN A 178 4.97 -24.26 -9.02
C ASN A 178 3.50 -24.72 -8.96
N SER A 179 2.92 -24.83 -7.77
CA SER A 179 1.50 -25.16 -7.58
C SER A 179 0.60 -24.10 -8.22
N ILE A 180 0.88 -22.83 -7.99
CA ILE A 180 0.12 -21.70 -8.57
C ILE A 180 0.29 -21.71 -10.09
N THR A 181 1.52 -21.82 -10.59
CA THR A 181 1.80 -21.81 -12.03
C THR A 181 1.04 -22.92 -12.75
N LYS A 182 1.06 -24.15 -12.22
CA LYS A 182 0.35 -25.30 -12.82
C LYS A 182 -1.16 -25.09 -12.84
N THR A 183 -1.72 -24.65 -11.72
CA THR A 183 -3.18 -24.44 -11.62
C THR A 183 -3.64 -23.34 -12.57
N ILE A 184 -2.99 -22.19 -12.55
CA ILE A 184 -3.44 -21.05 -13.36
C ILE A 184 -3.26 -21.31 -14.86
N GLU A 185 -2.23 -22.07 -15.25
CA GLU A 185 -2.02 -22.48 -16.64
C GLU A 185 -3.15 -23.39 -17.14
N SER A 186 -3.69 -24.26 -16.28
CA SER A 186 -4.79 -25.16 -16.65
C SER A 186 -6.13 -24.45 -16.85
N ILE A 187 -6.33 -23.28 -16.25
CA ILE A 187 -7.58 -22.51 -16.30
C ILE A 187 -7.46 -21.20 -17.07
N LYS A 188 -6.33 -20.90 -17.69
CA LYS A 188 -5.98 -19.60 -18.30
C LYS A 188 -6.98 -19.06 -19.33
N ASN A 189 -7.80 -19.94 -19.94
CA ASN A 189 -8.77 -19.57 -20.98
C ASN A 189 -10.17 -19.27 -20.40
N ASP A 190 -10.36 -19.39 -19.09
CA ASP A 190 -11.61 -19.07 -18.39
C ASP A 190 -11.35 -17.98 -17.34
N ASP A 191 -11.67 -16.75 -17.68
CA ASP A 191 -11.45 -15.59 -16.81
C ASP A 191 -12.18 -15.74 -15.47
N SER A 192 -13.36 -16.36 -15.44
CA SER A 192 -14.10 -16.57 -14.18
C SER A 192 -13.38 -17.55 -13.26
N SER A 193 -12.88 -18.65 -13.81
CA SER A 193 -12.06 -19.62 -13.05
C SER A 193 -10.76 -19.00 -12.56
N VAL A 194 -10.11 -18.14 -13.36
CA VAL A 194 -8.89 -17.42 -12.95
C VAL A 194 -9.18 -16.47 -11.78
N ILE A 195 -10.26 -15.71 -11.82
CA ILE A 195 -10.65 -14.78 -10.74
C ILE A 195 -10.97 -15.56 -9.46
N ASN A 196 -11.80 -16.60 -9.54
CA ASN A 196 -12.17 -17.41 -8.39
C ASN A 196 -10.94 -18.06 -7.74
N TYR A 197 -10.08 -18.68 -8.55
CA TYR A 197 -8.82 -19.20 -8.05
C TYR A 197 -7.95 -18.14 -7.38
N GLY A 198 -7.88 -16.93 -7.96
CA GLY A 198 -7.13 -15.82 -7.40
C GLY A 198 -7.66 -15.35 -6.05
N ILE A 199 -8.98 -15.37 -5.85
CA ILE A 199 -9.63 -15.07 -4.56
C ILE A 199 -9.28 -16.16 -3.54
N ASP A 200 -9.48 -17.43 -3.88
CA ASP A 200 -9.22 -18.56 -2.97
C ASP A 200 -7.75 -18.61 -2.54
N GLN A 201 -6.85 -18.46 -3.51
CA GLN A 201 -5.40 -18.48 -3.27
C GLN A 201 -4.96 -17.30 -2.37
N ALA A 202 -5.45 -16.08 -2.63
CA ALA A 202 -5.12 -14.92 -1.81
C ALA A 202 -5.75 -15.02 -0.41
N THR A 203 -6.97 -15.57 -0.28
CA THR A 203 -7.60 -15.85 1.02
C THR A 203 -6.74 -16.79 1.84
N ALA A 204 -6.33 -17.93 1.28
CA ALA A 204 -5.48 -18.90 1.98
C ALA A 204 -4.11 -18.30 2.38
N MET A 205 -3.52 -17.43 1.54
CA MET A 205 -2.31 -16.69 1.90
C MET A 205 -2.56 -15.79 3.10
N CYS A 206 -3.64 -15.02 3.07
CA CYS A 206 -3.99 -14.10 4.14
C CYS A 206 -4.26 -14.84 5.46
N GLU A 207 -4.99 -15.94 5.43
CA GLU A 207 -5.22 -16.80 6.61
C GLU A 207 -3.91 -17.26 7.25
N LYS A 208 -2.97 -17.77 6.42
CA LYS A 208 -1.66 -18.20 6.89
C LYS A 208 -0.88 -17.02 7.49
N LEU A 209 -0.85 -15.87 6.83
CA LEU A 209 -0.17 -14.67 7.32
C LEU A 209 -0.75 -14.18 8.65
N ILE A 210 -2.07 -14.14 8.78
CA ILE A 210 -2.75 -13.74 10.02
C ILE A 210 -2.42 -14.74 11.16
N ALA A 211 -2.45 -16.04 10.87
CA ALA A 211 -2.07 -17.07 11.85
C ALA A 211 -0.62 -16.94 12.32
N GLU A 212 0.27 -16.46 11.46
CA GLU A 212 1.69 -16.15 11.75
C GLU A 212 1.89 -14.78 12.42
N GLY A 213 0.80 -14.08 12.77
CA GLY A 213 0.81 -12.88 13.58
C GLY A 213 1.25 -11.60 12.85
N VAL A 214 1.02 -11.49 11.52
CA VAL A 214 1.29 -10.22 10.84
C VAL A 214 0.35 -9.12 11.36
N PRO A 215 0.85 -7.88 11.51
CA PRO A 215 0.07 -6.81 12.13
C PRO A 215 -1.03 -6.24 11.23
N GLY A 216 -1.03 -6.57 9.95
CA GLY A 216 -2.00 -6.11 8.96
C GLY A 216 -1.72 -6.64 7.57
N LEU A 217 -2.59 -6.33 6.62
CA LEU A 217 -2.49 -6.73 5.22
C LEU A 217 -2.60 -5.50 4.31
N HIS A 218 -1.74 -5.40 3.30
CA HIS A 218 -1.79 -4.36 2.28
C HIS A 218 -2.23 -4.94 0.95
N PHE A 219 -3.35 -4.46 0.38
CA PHE A 219 -3.88 -4.97 -0.87
C PHE A 219 -3.55 -4.05 -2.05
N TYR A 220 -2.89 -4.61 -3.07
CA TYR A 220 -2.72 -3.99 -4.39
C TYR A 220 -3.96 -4.24 -5.22
N THR A 221 -4.87 -3.28 -5.26
CA THR A 221 -6.20 -3.46 -5.89
C THR A 221 -6.20 -3.17 -7.38
N LEU A 222 -5.31 -2.31 -7.87
CA LEU A 222 -5.31 -1.78 -9.24
C LEU A 222 -6.70 -1.31 -9.71
N ASN A 223 -7.47 -0.72 -8.80
CA ASN A 223 -8.87 -0.30 -8.98
C ASN A 223 -9.86 -1.46 -9.22
N LEU A 224 -9.49 -2.70 -8.86
CA LEU A 224 -10.34 -3.88 -8.94
C LEU A 224 -10.74 -4.29 -7.51
N GLU A 225 -11.83 -3.71 -6.99
CA GLU A 225 -12.26 -3.90 -5.61
C GLU A 225 -12.92 -5.27 -5.37
N HIS A 226 -13.53 -5.86 -6.40
CA HIS A 226 -14.35 -7.06 -6.25
C HIS A 226 -13.61 -8.23 -5.58
N SER A 227 -12.43 -8.59 -6.07
CA SER A 227 -11.66 -9.70 -5.51
C SER A 227 -11.22 -9.42 -4.07
N VAL A 228 -10.79 -8.17 -3.79
CA VAL A 228 -10.38 -7.78 -2.43
C VAL A 228 -11.57 -7.82 -1.47
N SER A 229 -12.74 -7.34 -1.90
CA SER A 229 -13.97 -7.40 -1.08
C SER A 229 -14.33 -8.86 -0.73
N LYS A 230 -14.26 -9.76 -1.70
CA LYS A 230 -14.51 -11.20 -1.48
C LYS A 230 -13.52 -11.84 -0.51
N ILE A 231 -12.23 -11.51 -0.64
CA ILE A 231 -11.20 -11.98 0.29
C ILE A 231 -11.48 -11.48 1.71
N LEU A 232 -11.79 -10.19 1.88
CA LEU A 232 -12.09 -9.61 3.19
C LEU A 232 -13.36 -10.21 3.81
N GLU A 233 -14.40 -10.47 3.00
CA GLU A 233 -15.61 -11.18 3.43
C GLU A 233 -15.26 -12.60 3.92
N SER A 234 -14.47 -13.36 3.16
CA SER A 234 -14.06 -14.72 3.51
C SER A 234 -13.23 -14.79 4.79
N LEU A 235 -12.40 -13.77 5.02
CA LEU A 235 -11.58 -13.65 6.23
C LEU A 235 -12.36 -13.12 7.45
N GLY A 236 -13.65 -12.76 7.29
CA GLY A 236 -14.43 -12.14 8.35
C GLY A 236 -13.94 -10.75 8.78
N LEU A 237 -13.14 -10.08 7.94
CA LEU A 237 -12.57 -8.75 8.21
C LEU A 237 -13.50 -7.60 7.78
N THR A 238 -14.53 -7.89 7.01
CA THR A 238 -15.63 -6.97 6.79
C THR A 238 -16.65 -7.17 7.89
N SER A 239 -17.06 -6.10 8.57
CA SER A 239 -18.21 -6.20 9.47
C SER A 239 -19.45 -6.49 8.63
N THR A 240 -19.90 -7.74 8.62
CA THR A 240 -21.24 -8.12 8.16
C THR A 240 -22.33 -7.64 9.10
N GLN A 241 -21.99 -7.28 10.33
CA GLN A 241 -22.77 -6.40 11.17
C GLN A 241 -22.63 -5.01 10.57
N GLY A 242 -23.33 -4.80 9.47
CA GLY A 242 -23.55 -3.48 8.91
C GLY A 242 -23.95 -2.54 10.03
N SER A 243 -23.62 -1.29 9.94
CA SER A 243 -24.12 -0.27 10.83
C SER A 243 -25.59 -0.62 11.10
N LEU A 244 -25.98 -0.67 12.34
CA LEU A 244 -27.39 -0.91 12.75
C LEU A 244 -28.36 0.07 12.09
N ARG A 245 -27.84 1.00 11.30
CA ARG A 245 -28.54 1.97 10.48
C ARG A 245 -28.46 1.62 9.01
N GLU A 246 -29.60 1.61 8.37
CA GLU A 246 -29.69 1.52 6.91
C GLU A 246 -28.95 2.68 6.24
N LEU A 247 -28.51 2.46 4.98
CA LEU A 247 -27.98 3.55 4.16
C LEU A 247 -28.86 4.80 4.30
N PRO A 248 -28.28 5.97 4.38
CA PRO A 248 -26.90 6.34 4.02
C PRO A 248 -25.91 6.43 5.20
N TRP A 249 -26.28 5.97 6.37
CA TRP A 249 -25.42 6.08 7.55
C TRP A 249 -24.40 4.95 7.62
N ARG A 250 -23.17 5.29 7.93
CA ARG A 250 -22.05 4.35 8.13
C ARG A 250 -21.27 4.77 9.36
N GLN A 251 -20.56 3.82 9.95
CA GLN A 251 -19.61 4.14 11.02
C GLN A 251 -18.52 5.07 10.49
N SER A 252 -18.07 6.00 11.34
CA SER A 252 -16.91 6.82 11.06
C SER A 252 -15.67 5.95 10.85
N ALA A 253 -14.85 6.26 9.84
CA ALA A 253 -13.55 5.61 9.65
C ALA A 253 -12.49 6.11 10.63
N ALA A 254 -12.73 7.25 11.29
CA ALA A 254 -11.74 7.89 12.15
C ALA A 254 -11.73 7.29 13.57
N GLY A 255 -10.62 6.67 13.93
CA GLY A 255 -10.18 6.25 15.27
C GLY A 255 -11.26 6.16 16.36
N ASP A 256 -11.21 7.02 17.34
CA ASP A 256 -12.10 7.03 18.51
C ASP A 256 -13.56 7.34 18.19
N ARG A 257 -13.83 7.95 17.04
CA ARG A 257 -15.19 8.28 16.59
C ARG A 257 -15.92 7.09 15.97
N LYS A 258 -15.18 6.02 15.67
CA LYS A 258 -15.72 4.82 15.00
C LYS A 258 -16.86 4.15 15.76
N THR A 259 -16.84 4.20 17.08
CA THR A 259 -17.86 3.60 17.95
C THR A 259 -19.00 4.53 18.30
N THR A 260 -18.84 5.82 18.12
CA THR A 260 -19.78 6.86 18.59
C THR A 260 -20.46 7.65 17.48
N GLU A 261 -19.91 7.62 16.27
CA GLU A 261 -20.43 8.41 15.16
C GLU A 261 -20.70 7.57 13.92
N ASP A 262 -21.84 7.84 13.29
CA ASP A 262 -22.16 7.44 11.94
C ASP A 262 -22.02 8.64 11.00
N VAL A 263 -21.44 8.44 9.82
CA VAL A 263 -21.27 9.47 8.81
C VAL A 263 -22.11 9.19 7.57
N ARG A 264 -22.64 10.24 6.96
CA ARG A 264 -23.31 10.14 5.67
C ARG A 264 -22.31 10.19 4.53
N PRO A 265 -22.50 9.35 3.49
CA PRO A 265 -21.74 9.50 2.25
C PRO A 265 -21.99 10.88 1.64
N ILE A 266 -20.92 11.59 1.34
CA ILE A 266 -20.98 12.96 0.79
C ILE A 266 -21.51 13.02 -0.65
N TYR A 267 -21.50 11.90 -1.36
CA TYR A 267 -22.00 11.75 -2.74
C TYR A 267 -23.48 11.37 -2.81
N TRP A 268 -24.18 11.27 -1.67
CA TRP A 268 -25.60 10.98 -1.68
C TRP A 268 -26.41 12.11 -2.28
N SER A 269 -27.45 11.78 -3.07
CA SER A 269 -28.23 12.75 -3.84
C SER A 269 -28.89 13.85 -2.98
N ASN A 270 -29.24 13.54 -1.74
CA ASN A 270 -29.82 14.49 -0.77
C ASN A 270 -28.78 15.21 0.10
N ARG A 271 -27.53 15.18 -0.29
CA ARG A 271 -26.41 15.78 0.43
C ARG A 271 -26.64 17.22 0.89
N PRO A 272 -27.13 18.16 0.07
CA PRO A 272 -27.33 19.53 0.51
C PRO A 272 -28.22 19.65 1.75
N VAL A 273 -29.33 18.92 1.76
CA VAL A 273 -30.27 18.94 2.87
C VAL A 273 -29.76 18.18 4.11
N SER A 274 -29.11 17.04 3.88
CA SER A 274 -28.73 16.16 4.98
C SER A 274 -27.34 16.40 5.55
N TYR A 275 -26.44 16.95 4.75
CA TYR A 275 -25.06 17.18 5.16
C TYR A 275 -24.85 18.59 5.69
N LEU A 276 -25.32 19.61 5.00
CA LEU A 276 -25.14 21.01 5.41
C LEU A 276 -25.86 21.30 6.73
N THR A 277 -27.07 20.79 6.92
CA THR A 277 -27.81 20.95 8.19
C THR A 277 -27.17 20.24 9.39
N ARG A 278 -26.17 19.38 9.18
CA ARG A 278 -25.41 18.77 10.27
C ARG A 278 -24.15 19.53 10.64
N THR A 279 -23.67 20.37 9.77
CA THR A 279 -22.42 21.12 9.95
C THR A 279 -22.66 22.56 10.40
N GLU A 280 -23.90 23.00 10.39
CA GLU A 280 -24.38 24.21 11.06
C GLU A 280 -24.80 23.91 12.50
#